data_02c0770951e2a573ac8a9db4699ff635
#
_entry.id   02c0770951e2a573ac8a9db4699ff635
#
_cell.length_a   1.000
_cell.length_b   1.000
_cell.length_c   1.000
_cell.angle_alpha   90.00
_cell.angle_beta   90.00
_cell.angle_gamma   90.00
#
_symmetry.space_group_name_H-M   'P 1'
#
loop_
_entity.id
_entity.type
_entity.pdbx_description
1 polymer ?
#
loop_
_entity_poly.entity_id
_entity_poly.type
_entity_poly.pdbx_seq_one_letter_code
_entity_poly.pdbx_strand_id
1 'polypeptide(L)'
;MNERLTEQKSIYLQISEMIETDILRGILLEEEQVPSTNELAKLYTINPATAAKGVNLLVDEGILYKRRGIGMFVSRGAREKILSKRKAAFAEAHIAPLLAEAKSLGITKEELLNMIGERDL
;
A
#
# COMPACT_ATOMS: atom_id res chain seq x y z
N MET A 1 1.38 9.70 -10.42
CA MET A 1 0.33 9.69 -9.38
C MET A 1 -0.91 10.37 -9.92
N ASN A 2 -1.79 9.59 -10.52
CA ASN A 2 -2.99 10.11 -11.18
C ASN A 2 -4.30 9.66 -10.55
N GLU A 3 -4.23 8.92 -9.45
CA GLU A 3 -5.42 8.40 -8.80
C GLU A 3 -6.14 9.50 -8.02
N ARG A 4 -7.46 9.40 -7.99
CA ARG A 4 -8.27 10.33 -7.21
C ARG A 4 -8.34 9.88 -5.76
N LEU A 5 -8.33 10.85 -4.85
CA LEU A 5 -8.58 10.59 -3.45
C LEU A 5 -10.07 10.33 -3.23
N THR A 6 -10.38 9.44 -2.30
CA THR A 6 -11.75 9.13 -1.90
C THR A 6 -11.97 9.50 -0.44
N GLU A 7 -13.23 9.56 -0.02
CA GLU A 7 -13.58 9.87 1.37
C GLU A 7 -13.67 8.62 2.24
N GLN A 8 -13.58 7.42 1.64
CA GLN A 8 -13.78 6.14 2.34
C GLN A 8 -12.59 5.72 3.19
N LYS A 9 -11.43 6.31 2.97
CA LYS A 9 -10.19 5.98 3.65
C LYS A 9 -9.47 7.27 4.02
N SER A 10 -8.70 7.25 5.10
CA SER A 10 -7.90 8.41 5.51
C SER A 10 -7.03 8.92 4.36
N ILE A 11 -7.00 10.22 4.15
CA ILE A 11 -6.26 10.83 3.05
C ILE A 11 -4.77 10.48 3.12
N TYR A 12 -4.17 10.52 4.32
CA TYR A 12 -2.75 10.23 4.45
C TYR A 12 -2.41 8.77 4.06
N LEU A 13 -3.32 7.82 4.32
CA LEU A 13 -3.14 6.43 3.91
C LEU A 13 -3.21 6.29 2.39
N GLN A 14 -4.10 7.04 1.76
CA GLN A 14 -4.19 7.04 0.30
C GLN A 14 -2.91 7.57 -0.35
N ILE A 15 -2.32 8.62 0.24
CA ILE A 15 -1.03 9.15 -0.23
C ILE A 15 0.05 8.07 -0.13
N SER A 16 0.14 7.38 1.02
CA SER A 16 1.09 6.28 1.19
C SER A 16 0.90 5.18 0.15
N GLU A 17 -0.35 4.77 -0.06
CA GLU A 17 -0.67 3.71 -1.02
C GLU A 17 -0.38 4.09 -2.46
N MET A 18 -0.58 5.36 -2.83
CA MET A 18 -0.24 5.85 -4.16
C MET A 18 1.27 5.79 -4.43
N ILE A 19 2.07 6.18 -3.44
CA ILE A 19 3.53 6.08 -3.54
C ILE A 19 3.95 4.62 -3.67
N GLU A 20 3.40 3.74 -2.83
CA GLU A 20 3.67 2.31 -2.91
C GLU A 20 3.32 1.73 -4.28
N THR A 21 2.15 2.09 -4.80
CA THR A 21 1.71 1.62 -6.11
C THR A 21 2.66 2.06 -7.22
N ASP A 22 3.14 3.30 -7.17
CA ASP A 22 4.10 3.79 -8.14
C ASP A 22 5.43 3.03 -8.06
N ILE A 23 5.85 2.64 -6.86
CA ILE A 23 7.04 1.79 -6.68
C ILE A 23 6.81 0.40 -7.27
N LEU A 24 5.66 -0.20 -7.00
CA LEU A 24 5.33 -1.53 -7.53
C LEU A 24 5.23 -1.55 -9.05
N ARG A 25 4.75 -0.45 -9.65
CA ARG A 25 4.62 -0.33 -11.11
C ARG A 25 5.93 0.07 -11.80
N GLY A 26 6.98 0.35 -11.05
CA GLY A 26 8.25 0.78 -11.60
C GLY A 26 8.26 2.24 -12.06
N ILE A 27 7.27 3.04 -11.67
CA ILE A 27 7.24 4.48 -11.94
C ILE A 27 8.24 5.20 -11.04
N LEU A 28 8.35 4.76 -9.80
CA LEU A 28 9.39 5.19 -8.86
C LEU A 28 10.33 4.02 -8.61
N LEU A 29 11.60 4.20 -8.93
CA LEU A 29 12.62 3.17 -8.76
C LEU A 29 13.37 3.35 -7.44
N GLU A 30 14.05 2.31 -7.00
CA GLU A 30 14.91 2.38 -5.82
C GLU A 30 15.91 3.53 -5.98
N GLU A 31 16.17 4.25 -4.88
CA GLU A 31 17.06 5.40 -4.80
C GLU A 31 16.57 6.65 -5.53
N GLU A 32 15.40 6.60 -6.18
CA GLU A 32 14.81 7.79 -6.80
C GLU A 32 14.13 8.66 -5.75
N GLN A 33 14.16 9.96 -5.97
CA GLN A 33 13.48 10.94 -5.13
C GLN A 33 11.99 10.92 -5.39
N VAL A 34 11.19 10.89 -4.32
CA VAL A 34 9.74 11.01 -4.42
C VAL A 34 9.33 12.48 -4.42
N PRO A 35 8.13 12.83 -4.89
CA PRO A 35 7.64 14.19 -4.79
C PRO A 35 7.68 14.70 -3.34
N SER A 36 8.01 15.97 -3.17
CA SER A 36 8.04 16.56 -1.84
C SER A 36 6.64 16.63 -1.22
N THR A 37 6.60 16.76 0.09
CA THR A 37 5.36 16.96 0.84
C THR A 37 4.57 18.15 0.28
N ASN A 38 5.26 19.26 -0.02
CA ASN A 38 4.61 20.44 -0.58
C ASN A 38 4.08 20.21 -1.99
N GLU A 39 4.81 19.47 -2.82
CA GLU A 39 4.36 19.10 -4.15
C GLU A 39 3.10 18.22 -4.09
N LEU A 40 3.09 17.23 -3.20
CA LEU A 40 1.93 16.36 -2.99
C LEU A 40 0.73 17.16 -2.49
N ALA A 41 0.95 18.08 -1.56
CA ALA A 41 -0.13 18.92 -1.03
C ALA A 41 -0.77 19.78 -2.11
N LYS A 42 0.03 20.34 -3.01
CA LYS A 42 -0.48 21.11 -4.15
C LYS A 42 -1.20 20.24 -5.16
N LEU A 43 -0.60 19.09 -5.50
CA LEU A 43 -1.15 18.19 -6.51
C LEU A 43 -2.55 17.69 -6.13
N TYR A 44 -2.75 17.35 -4.87
CA TYR A 44 -4.02 16.78 -4.39
C TYR A 44 -4.89 17.79 -3.63
N THR A 45 -4.45 19.03 -3.54
CA THR A 45 -5.16 20.09 -2.82
C THR A 45 -5.50 19.65 -1.38
N ILE A 46 -4.48 19.20 -0.67
CA ILE A 46 -4.61 18.75 0.72
C ILE A 46 -3.67 19.53 1.64
N ASN A 47 -3.91 19.40 2.94
CA ASN A 47 -3.05 20.01 3.94
C ASN A 47 -1.64 19.41 3.87
N PRO A 48 -0.57 20.23 3.84
CA PRO A 48 0.80 19.72 3.87
C PRO A 48 1.11 18.78 5.03
N ALA A 49 0.51 19.00 6.19
CA ALA A 49 0.70 18.09 7.33
C ALA A 49 0.12 16.71 7.08
N THR A 50 -0.99 16.64 6.35
CA THR A 50 -1.60 15.36 5.96
C THR A 50 -0.72 14.62 4.95
N ALA A 51 -0.18 15.33 3.98
CA ALA A 51 0.76 14.76 3.02
C ALA A 51 2.02 14.26 3.74
N ALA A 52 2.54 15.04 4.68
CA ALA A 52 3.71 14.66 5.47
C ALA A 52 3.44 13.38 6.29
N LYS A 53 2.25 13.25 6.88
CA LYS A 53 1.89 12.07 7.65
C LYS A 53 1.92 10.81 6.77
N GLY A 54 1.44 10.91 5.54
CA GLY A 54 1.47 9.78 4.59
C GLY A 54 2.89 9.40 4.20
N VAL A 55 3.72 10.37 3.88
CA VAL A 55 5.13 10.14 3.52
C VAL A 55 5.91 9.58 4.72
N ASN A 56 5.72 10.15 5.91
CA ASN A 56 6.43 9.72 7.11
C ASN A 56 6.05 8.30 7.53
N LEU A 57 4.83 7.87 7.27
CA LEU A 57 4.43 6.49 7.51
C LEU A 57 5.34 5.53 6.73
N LEU A 58 5.61 5.84 5.47
CA LEU A 58 6.49 5.02 4.63
C LEU A 58 7.95 5.08 5.07
N VAL A 59 8.38 6.20 5.63
CA VAL A 59 9.72 6.32 6.23
C VAL A 59 9.80 5.40 7.45
N ASP A 60 8.80 5.43 8.31
CA ASP A 60 8.76 4.58 9.51
C ASP A 60 8.77 3.10 9.15
N GLU A 61 8.17 2.74 8.02
CA GLU A 61 8.13 1.36 7.53
C GLU A 61 9.39 0.96 6.76
N GLY A 62 10.33 1.89 6.57
CA GLY A 62 11.57 1.60 5.84
C GLY A 62 11.41 1.52 4.33
N ILE A 63 10.26 1.93 3.79
CA ILE A 63 10.00 1.96 2.35
C ILE A 63 10.63 3.18 1.71
N LEU A 64 10.61 4.31 2.42
CA LEU A 64 11.31 5.52 2.04
C LEU A 64 12.36 5.85 3.08
N TYR A 65 13.34 6.66 2.70
CA TYR A 65 14.28 7.22 3.64
C TYR A 65 14.51 8.70 3.35
N LYS A 66 14.86 9.43 4.39
CA LYS A 66 15.07 10.87 4.30
C LYS A 66 16.55 11.19 4.08
N ARG A 67 16.82 12.07 3.13
CA ARG A 67 18.14 12.72 2.99
C ARG A 67 17.97 14.17 3.42
N ARG A 68 18.58 14.50 4.53
CA ARG A 68 18.41 15.79 5.18
C ARG A 68 18.75 16.93 4.22
N GLY A 69 17.84 17.89 4.09
CA GLY A 69 18.00 19.06 3.23
C GLY A 69 17.78 18.79 1.74
N ILE A 70 17.51 17.52 1.36
CA ILE A 70 17.34 17.14 -0.05
C ILE A 70 15.93 16.61 -0.30
N GLY A 71 15.44 15.67 0.50
CA GLY A 71 14.11 15.10 0.33
C GLY A 71 14.01 13.65 0.74
N MET A 72 12.97 12.99 0.26
CA MET A 72 12.69 11.59 0.53
C MET A 72 13.00 10.74 -0.70
N PHE A 73 13.53 9.56 -0.48
CA PHE A 73 13.98 8.66 -1.54
C PHE A 73 13.45 7.25 -1.30
N VAL A 74 13.29 6.49 -2.37
CA VAL A 74 12.86 5.09 -2.30
C VAL A 74 14.01 4.24 -1.77
N SER A 75 13.76 3.48 -0.71
CA SER A 75 14.77 2.60 -0.11
C SER A 75 15.07 1.41 -1.00
N ARG A 76 16.28 0.86 -0.87
CA ARG A 76 16.60 -0.45 -1.45
C ARG A 76 15.71 -1.50 -0.79
N GLY A 77 15.19 -2.43 -1.58
CA GLY A 77 14.29 -3.45 -1.07
C GLY A 77 12.88 -2.95 -0.79
N ALA A 78 12.54 -1.72 -1.20
CA ALA A 78 11.21 -1.16 -0.97
C ALA A 78 10.11 -2.01 -1.59
N ARG A 79 10.32 -2.51 -2.81
CA ARG A 79 9.34 -3.34 -3.51
C ARG A 79 8.99 -4.59 -2.70
N GLU A 80 9.99 -5.29 -2.19
CA GLU A 80 9.80 -6.51 -1.40
C GLU A 80 9.07 -6.22 -0.09
N LYS A 81 9.39 -5.11 0.55
CA LYS A 81 8.70 -4.69 1.78
C LYS A 81 7.24 -4.37 1.51
N ILE A 82 6.93 -3.68 0.42
CA ILE A 82 5.56 -3.36 0.04
C ILE A 82 4.79 -4.64 -0.28
N LEU A 83 5.38 -5.55 -1.06
CA LEU A 83 4.73 -6.81 -1.40
C LEU A 83 4.42 -7.64 -0.16
N SER A 84 5.38 -7.76 0.76
CA SER A 84 5.18 -8.47 2.02
C SER A 84 4.05 -7.86 2.84
N LYS A 85 4.04 -6.54 2.98
CA LYS A 85 3.00 -5.79 3.69
C LYS A 85 1.62 -6.03 3.05
N ARG A 86 1.52 -5.92 1.72
CA ARG A 86 0.24 -6.07 1.01
C ARG A 86 -0.25 -7.51 1.00
N LYS A 87 0.65 -8.49 0.95
CA LYS A 87 0.27 -9.90 1.06
C LYS A 87 -0.32 -10.22 2.43
N ALA A 88 0.27 -9.67 3.50
CA ALA A 88 -0.26 -9.84 4.84
C ALA A 88 -1.65 -9.20 4.98
N ALA A 89 -1.81 -7.98 4.46
CA ALA A 89 -3.10 -7.28 4.45
C ALA A 89 -4.14 -8.04 3.62
N PHE A 90 -3.74 -8.61 2.48
CA PHE A 90 -4.61 -9.43 1.64
C PHE A 90 -5.13 -10.65 2.42
N ALA A 91 -4.26 -11.34 3.14
CA ALA A 91 -4.66 -12.51 3.92
C ALA A 91 -5.70 -12.13 4.98
N GLU A 92 -5.48 -11.02 5.70
CA GLU A 92 -6.43 -10.56 6.73
C GLU A 92 -7.76 -10.09 6.12
N ALA A 93 -7.70 -9.39 4.99
CA ALA A 93 -8.89 -8.82 4.36
C ALA A 93 -9.74 -9.85 3.62
N HIS A 94 -9.12 -10.91 3.10
CA HIS A 94 -9.82 -11.85 2.22
C HIS A 94 -9.80 -13.30 2.68
N ILE A 95 -8.67 -13.80 3.18
CA ILE A 95 -8.57 -15.20 3.60
C ILE A 95 -9.29 -15.43 4.92
N ALA A 96 -9.06 -14.60 5.91
CA ALA A 96 -9.69 -14.76 7.22
C ALA A 96 -11.23 -14.70 7.14
N PRO A 97 -11.84 -13.70 6.46
CA PRO A 97 -13.28 -13.67 6.28
C PRO A 97 -13.80 -14.84 5.45
N LEU A 98 -13.07 -15.27 4.42
CA LEU A 98 -13.42 -16.42 3.61
C LEU A 98 -13.56 -17.68 4.48
N LEU A 99 -12.56 -17.92 5.33
CA LEU A 99 -12.60 -19.09 6.23
C LEU A 99 -13.73 -19.00 7.24
N ALA A 100 -14.00 -17.83 7.78
CA ALA A 100 -15.09 -17.62 8.72
C ALA A 100 -16.45 -17.90 8.08
N GLU A 101 -16.67 -17.42 6.86
CA GLU A 101 -17.92 -17.65 6.14
C GLU A 101 -18.07 -19.12 5.73
N ALA A 102 -17.00 -19.74 5.25
CA ALA A 102 -17.01 -21.16 4.91
C ALA A 102 -17.43 -22.00 6.12
N LYS A 103 -16.89 -21.68 7.29
CA LYS A 103 -17.24 -22.37 8.54
C LYS A 103 -18.73 -22.22 8.85
N SER A 104 -19.29 -21.02 8.69
CA SER A 104 -20.72 -20.80 8.95
C SER A 104 -21.63 -21.54 7.97
N LEU A 105 -21.17 -21.83 6.78
CA LEU A 105 -21.91 -22.55 5.74
C LEU A 105 -21.68 -24.06 5.80
N GLY A 106 -20.88 -24.54 6.73
CA GLY A 106 -20.56 -25.97 6.83
C GLY A 106 -19.61 -26.46 5.75
N ILE A 107 -18.91 -25.55 5.09
CA ILE A 107 -17.91 -25.92 4.08
C ILE A 107 -16.63 -26.32 4.79
N THR A 108 -16.14 -27.54 4.56
CA THR A 108 -14.89 -28.00 5.14
C THR A 108 -13.72 -27.38 4.41
N LYS A 109 -12.55 -27.40 5.04
CA LYS A 109 -11.33 -26.88 4.41
C LYS A 109 -11.02 -27.62 3.11
N GLU A 110 -11.22 -28.95 3.09
CA GLU A 110 -11.04 -29.77 1.89
C GLU A 110 -11.96 -29.33 0.76
N GLU A 111 -13.25 -29.17 1.07
CA GLU A 111 -14.23 -28.68 0.09
C GLU A 111 -13.83 -27.30 -0.44
N LEU A 112 -13.41 -26.41 0.46
CA LEU A 112 -13.00 -25.06 0.08
C LEU A 112 -11.78 -25.09 -0.85
N LEU A 113 -10.78 -25.90 -0.55
CA LEU A 113 -9.62 -26.06 -1.41
C LEU A 113 -9.98 -26.56 -2.80
N ASN A 114 -10.94 -27.51 -2.86
CA ASN A 114 -11.45 -28.01 -4.14
C ASN A 114 -12.16 -26.90 -4.93
N MET A 115 -12.98 -26.10 -4.25
CA MET A 115 -13.68 -24.98 -4.88
C MET A 115 -12.71 -23.96 -5.46
N ILE A 116 -11.62 -23.67 -4.74
CA ILE A 116 -10.58 -22.77 -5.21
C ILE A 116 -9.84 -23.40 -6.39
N GLY A 117 -9.51 -24.69 -6.31
CA GLY A 117 -8.78 -25.41 -7.35
C GLY A 117 -9.53 -25.51 -8.68
N GLU A 118 -10.86 -25.41 -8.67
CA GLU A 118 -11.69 -25.42 -9.86
C GLU A 118 -11.72 -24.08 -10.60
N ARG A 119 -11.13 -23.03 -10.02
CA ARG A 119 -11.15 -21.68 -10.58
C ARG A 119 -9.76 -21.27 -11.05
N ASP A 120 -9.70 -20.52 -12.13
CA ASP A 120 -8.46 -19.98 -12.65
C ASP A 120 -8.06 -18.71 -11.90
N LEU A 121 -6.78 -18.56 -11.69
CA LEU A 121 -6.20 -17.33 -11.19
C LEU A 121 -5.94 -16.38 -12.38
#